data_3443b1dc77f0b3c6524446b9ed298785
#
_entry.id   3443b1dc77f0b3c6524446b9ed298785
#
_cell.length_a   1.000
_cell.length_b   1.000
_cell.length_c   1.000
_cell.angle_alpha   90.00
_cell.angle_beta   90.00
_cell.angle_gamma   90.00
#
_symmetry.space_group_name_H-M   'P 1'
#
loop_
_entity.id
_entity.type
_entity.pdbx_description
1 polymer ?
#
loop_
_entity_poly.entity_id
_entity_poly.type
_entity_poly.pdbx_seq_one_letter_code
_entity_poly.pdbx_strand_id
1 'polypeptide(L)'
;ALTSLDLPDTVTEIGQYAFAYCTGISEIDMPKNLELIQAAAFAGETSLTKVTFYDSLTDIQMAAFAGTGLKEVTIPESVSTIGFCAFGYEADMVTKVQDFVIYGKVGSQAEAYCTAEDSENDYSNNFKFRSVMSEEVSDTENTAVAVEETESGWQKYGKWILLGAGALVLLIG
;
A
#
# COMPACT_ATOMS: atom_id res chain seq x y z
N ALA A 1 -13.95 -11.55 23.14
CA ALA A 1 -13.52 -11.04 21.84
C ALA A 1 -12.04 -11.36 21.65
N LEU A 2 -11.62 -11.72 20.44
CA LEU A 2 -10.22 -11.95 20.09
C LEU A 2 -9.51 -10.59 20.06
N THR A 3 -8.44 -10.42 20.82
CA THR A 3 -7.73 -9.12 20.94
C THR A 3 -6.36 -9.09 20.28
N SER A 4 -5.85 -10.25 19.89
CA SER A 4 -4.60 -10.40 19.14
C SER A 4 -4.72 -11.60 18.22
N LEU A 5 -4.04 -11.53 17.09
CA LEU A 5 -3.96 -12.60 16.11
C LEU A 5 -2.49 -12.84 15.79
N ASP A 6 -2.01 -14.03 16.13
CA ASP A 6 -0.66 -14.50 15.80
C ASP A 6 -0.81 -15.74 14.92
N LEU A 7 -0.54 -15.58 13.64
CA LEU A 7 -0.65 -16.64 12.65
C LEU A 7 0.75 -17.13 12.28
N PRO A 8 1.00 -18.46 12.34
CA PRO A 8 2.31 -19.00 11.97
C PRO A 8 2.60 -18.82 10.48
N ASP A 9 3.88 -18.70 10.12
CA ASP A 9 4.34 -18.55 8.74
C ASP A 9 4.01 -19.75 7.82
N THR A 10 3.48 -20.85 8.38
CA THR A 10 2.99 -22.00 7.60
C THR A 10 1.61 -21.73 6.97
N VAL A 11 0.92 -20.66 7.37
CA VAL A 11 -0.37 -20.27 6.78
C VAL A 11 -0.12 -19.60 5.43
N THR A 12 -0.66 -20.19 4.38
CA THR A 12 -0.57 -19.65 3.00
C THR A 12 -1.88 -19.04 2.51
N GLU A 13 -2.99 -19.28 3.22
CA GLU A 13 -4.31 -18.79 2.83
C GLU A 13 -5.14 -18.45 4.06
N ILE A 14 -5.86 -17.31 3.98
CA ILE A 14 -6.87 -16.93 4.95
C ILE A 14 -8.24 -17.05 4.29
N GLY A 15 -9.07 -17.94 4.84
CA GLY A 15 -10.36 -18.31 4.27
C GLY A 15 -11.40 -17.18 4.31
N GLN A 16 -12.46 -17.35 3.51
CA GLN A 16 -13.59 -16.42 3.44
C GLN A 16 -14.24 -16.22 4.83
N TYR A 17 -14.43 -14.96 5.23
CA TYR A 17 -15.00 -14.54 6.53
C TYR A 17 -14.23 -15.05 7.77
N ALA A 18 -12.99 -15.55 7.64
CA ALA A 18 -12.27 -16.21 8.72
C ALA A 18 -12.20 -15.37 10.01
N PHE A 19 -12.03 -14.08 9.90
CA PHE A 19 -11.93 -13.12 11.00
C PHE A 19 -12.97 -11.99 10.89
N ALA A 20 -14.01 -12.15 10.10
CA ALA A 20 -15.01 -11.11 9.94
C ALA A 20 -15.68 -10.78 11.29
N TYR A 21 -15.82 -9.47 11.56
CA TYR A 21 -16.44 -8.92 12.79
C TYR A 21 -15.78 -9.32 14.11
N CYS A 22 -14.51 -9.72 14.10
CA CYS A 22 -13.74 -9.97 15.34
C CYS A 22 -13.24 -8.68 16.00
N THR A 23 -14.04 -7.71 16.24
CA THR A 23 -13.80 -6.28 16.55
C THR A 23 -12.82 -5.96 17.71
N GLY A 24 -11.92 -6.86 18.06
CA GLY A 24 -10.94 -6.65 19.14
C GLY A 24 -9.49 -6.54 18.65
N ILE A 25 -9.22 -6.83 17.38
CA ILE A 25 -7.87 -6.85 16.82
C ILE A 25 -7.53 -5.47 16.30
N SER A 26 -6.48 -4.83 16.80
CA SER A 26 -6.06 -3.49 16.37
C SER A 26 -4.95 -3.50 15.32
N GLU A 27 -4.09 -4.50 15.35
CA GLU A 27 -2.96 -4.67 14.45
C GLU A 27 -2.82 -6.13 14.06
N ILE A 28 -2.42 -6.38 12.81
CA ILE A 28 -2.12 -7.71 12.31
C ILE A 28 -0.80 -7.66 11.54
N ASP A 29 0.10 -8.56 11.90
CA ASP A 29 1.27 -8.91 11.11
C ASP A 29 0.96 -10.23 10.39
N MET A 30 0.86 -10.16 9.05
CA MET A 30 0.45 -11.33 8.25
C MET A 30 1.56 -12.36 8.19
N PRO A 31 1.23 -13.65 8.02
CA PRO A 31 2.23 -14.70 7.78
C PRO A 31 3.12 -14.37 6.58
N LYS A 32 4.43 -14.61 6.70
CA LYS A 32 5.38 -14.29 5.62
C LYS A 32 5.16 -15.08 4.33
N ASN A 33 4.55 -16.27 4.45
CA ASN A 33 4.24 -17.13 3.30
C ASN A 33 2.78 -17.06 2.85
N LEU A 34 2.02 -16.04 3.33
CA LEU A 34 0.63 -15.87 2.93
C LEU A 34 0.54 -15.46 1.46
N GLU A 35 -0.20 -16.22 0.67
CA GLU A 35 -0.40 -16.01 -0.77
C GLU A 35 -1.78 -15.43 -1.09
N LEU A 36 -2.81 -15.85 -0.34
CA LEU A 36 -4.21 -15.53 -0.63
C LEU A 36 -4.98 -15.06 0.60
N ILE A 37 -5.68 -13.93 0.46
CA ILE A 37 -6.70 -13.47 1.40
C ILE A 37 -8.05 -13.54 0.69
N GLN A 38 -8.93 -14.44 1.13
CA GLN A 38 -10.23 -14.66 0.52
C GLN A 38 -11.24 -13.54 0.85
N ALA A 39 -12.39 -13.60 0.17
CA ALA A 39 -13.41 -12.57 0.25
C ALA A 39 -13.88 -12.32 1.69
N ALA A 40 -13.97 -11.04 2.07
CA ALA A 40 -14.45 -10.57 3.35
C ALA A 40 -13.71 -11.15 4.58
N ALA A 41 -12.47 -11.65 4.43
CA ALA A 41 -11.73 -12.34 5.48
C ALA A 41 -11.63 -11.55 6.79
N PHE A 42 -11.47 -10.23 6.70
CA PHE A 42 -11.38 -9.28 7.82
C PHE A 42 -12.49 -8.22 7.79
N ALA A 43 -13.60 -8.48 7.09
CA ALA A 43 -14.65 -7.49 6.96
C ALA A 43 -15.27 -7.13 8.34
N GLY A 44 -15.50 -5.84 8.56
CA GLY A 44 -16.12 -5.34 9.79
C GLY A 44 -15.23 -5.31 11.03
N GLU A 45 -13.92 -5.49 10.86
CA GLU A 45 -12.90 -5.34 11.91
C GLU A 45 -12.67 -3.86 12.25
N THR A 46 -13.62 -3.19 12.86
CA THR A 46 -13.60 -1.74 13.10
C THR A 46 -12.43 -1.25 13.94
N SER A 47 -11.83 -2.12 14.74
CA SER A 47 -10.64 -1.80 15.56
C SER A 47 -9.34 -1.94 14.81
N LEU A 48 -9.32 -2.63 13.64
CA LEU A 48 -8.11 -2.89 12.87
C LEU A 48 -7.63 -1.59 12.19
N THR A 49 -6.53 -1.04 12.69
CA THR A 49 -5.94 0.22 12.21
C THR A 49 -4.62 0.04 11.50
N LYS A 50 -4.01 -1.15 11.62
CA LYS A 50 -2.74 -1.45 10.98
C LYS A 50 -2.67 -2.90 10.53
N VAL A 51 -2.17 -3.09 9.31
CA VAL A 51 -1.87 -4.39 8.73
C VAL A 51 -0.50 -4.36 8.04
N THR A 52 0.30 -5.41 8.23
CA THR A 52 1.57 -5.60 7.54
C THR A 52 1.45 -6.77 6.59
N PHE A 53 1.79 -6.56 5.32
CA PHE A 53 1.86 -7.61 4.29
C PHE A 53 3.30 -7.89 3.90
N TYR A 54 3.55 -9.07 3.32
CA TYR A 54 4.84 -9.52 2.82
C TYR A 54 4.77 -9.92 1.34
N ASP A 55 5.92 -10.04 0.70
CA ASP A 55 6.07 -10.23 -0.75
C ASP A 55 5.60 -11.59 -1.28
N SER A 56 5.13 -12.50 -0.43
CA SER A 56 4.48 -13.74 -0.87
C SER A 56 3.01 -13.54 -1.27
N LEU A 57 2.39 -12.44 -0.81
CA LEU A 57 0.97 -12.17 -1.06
C LEU A 57 0.75 -11.82 -2.53
N THR A 58 -0.14 -12.58 -3.19
CA THR A 58 -0.47 -12.40 -4.61
C THR A 58 -1.91 -11.96 -4.85
N ASP A 59 -2.84 -12.37 -3.98
CA ASP A 59 -4.27 -12.17 -4.18
C ASP A 59 -4.99 -11.68 -2.93
N ILE A 60 -5.72 -10.57 -3.08
CA ILE A 60 -6.61 -10.02 -2.06
C ILE A 60 -8.00 -9.95 -2.68
N GLN A 61 -8.94 -10.74 -2.18
CA GLN A 61 -10.25 -10.85 -2.77
C GLN A 61 -11.23 -9.75 -2.33
N MET A 62 -12.44 -9.78 -2.91
CA MET A 62 -13.49 -8.78 -2.71
C MET A 62 -13.77 -8.52 -1.23
N ALA A 63 -13.89 -7.25 -0.85
CA ALA A 63 -14.26 -6.78 0.48
C ALA A 63 -13.37 -7.31 1.63
N ALA A 64 -12.17 -7.81 1.35
CA ALA A 64 -11.32 -8.47 2.33
C ALA A 64 -11.10 -7.65 3.60
N PHE A 65 -11.00 -6.32 3.48
CA PHE A 65 -10.84 -5.36 4.58
C PHE A 65 -11.91 -4.26 4.59
N ALA A 66 -13.10 -4.52 4.04
CA ALA A 66 -14.21 -3.58 4.09
C ALA A 66 -14.71 -3.37 5.53
N GLY A 67 -15.00 -2.13 5.92
CA GLY A 67 -15.48 -1.81 7.27
C GLY A 67 -14.41 -1.95 8.35
N THR A 68 -13.13 -1.93 8.00
CA THR A 68 -12.03 -1.87 8.97
C THR A 68 -11.73 -0.43 9.41
N GLY A 69 -10.98 -0.30 10.50
CA GLY A 69 -10.48 1.00 11.00
C GLY A 69 -9.28 1.54 10.24
N LEU A 70 -8.82 0.86 9.18
CA LEU A 70 -7.67 1.28 8.38
C LEU A 70 -7.91 2.66 7.76
N LYS A 71 -6.89 3.52 7.80
CA LYS A 71 -6.84 4.81 7.09
C LYS A 71 -5.82 4.81 5.96
N GLU A 72 -4.90 3.87 6.04
CA GLU A 72 -3.86 3.66 5.03
C GLU A 72 -3.44 2.20 4.98
N VAL A 73 -2.84 1.80 3.87
CA VAL A 73 -2.29 0.45 3.68
C VAL A 73 -1.11 0.50 2.72
N THR A 74 -0.08 -0.30 3.01
CA THR A 74 1.02 -0.57 2.08
C THR A 74 0.81 -1.92 1.43
N ILE A 75 0.75 -1.95 0.10
CA ILE A 75 0.51 -3.16 -0.68
C ILE A 75 1.80 -3.56 -1.41
N PRO A 76 2.31 -4.79 -1.20
CA PRO A 76 3.50 -5.30 -1.87
C PRO A 76 3.36 -5.34 -3.39
N GLU A 77 4.49 -5.24 -4.10
CA GLU A 77 4.51 -5.36 -5.57
C GLU A 77 4.09 -6.76 -6.06
N SER A 78 4.24 -7.78 -5.23
CA SER A 78 3.83 -9.15 -5.53
C SER A 78 2.33 -9.32 -5.74
N VAL A 79 1.51 -8.41 -5.18
CA VAL A 79 0.05 -8.48 -5.32
C VAL A 79 -0.34 -8.21 -6.77
N SER A 80 -0.94 -9.22 -7.40
CA SER A 80 -1.40 -9.19 -8.78
C SER A 80 -2.92 -8.99 -8.91
N THR A 81 -3.68 -9.23 -7.84
CA THR A 81 -5.14 -9.11 -7.82
C THR A 81 -5.61 -8.41 -6.55
N ILE A 82 -6.40 -7.34 -6.70
CA ILE A 82 -7.13 -6.69 -5.60
C ILE A 82 -8.59 -6.61 -6.01
N GLY A 83 -9.42 -7.30 -5.26
CA GLY A 83 -10.86 -7.39 -5.52
C GLY A 83 -11.63 -6.10 -5.22
N PHE A 84 -12.86 -6.04 -5.71
CA PHE A 84 -13.78 -4.93 -5.49
C PHE A 84 -13.95 -4.64 -3.98
N CYS A 85 -13.92 -3.38 -3.57
CA CYS A 85 -14.05 -2.91 -2.19
C CYS A 85 -13.08 -3.56 -1.18
N ALA A 86 -11.95 -4.13 -1.63
CA ALA A 86 -11.01 -4.80 -0.73
C ALA A 86 -10.48 -3.85 0.35
N PHE A 87 -10.25 -2.58 0.02
CA PHE A 87 -9.77 -1.54 0.94
C PHE A 87 -10.51 -0.22 0.74
N GLY A 88 -10.52 0.61 1.79
CA GLY A 88 -10.98 1.98 1.72
C GLY A 88 -12.50 2.15 1.66
N TYR A 89 -13.26 1.11 1.98
CA TYR A 89 -14.71 1.14 2.05
C TYR A 89 -15.22 0.80 3.44
N GLU A 90 -16.35 1.42 3.81
CA GLU A 90 -17.12 1.03 4.99
C GLU A 90 -17.78 -0.34 4.79
N ALA A 91 -18.40 -0.87 5.84
CA ALA A 91 -19.03 -2.21 5.81
C ALA A 91 -20.20 -2.33 4.81
N ASP A 92 -20.75 -1.22 4.34
CA ASP A 92 -21.81 -1.19 3.31
C ASP A 92 -21.24 -1.39 1.88
N MET A 93 -19.92 -1.43 1.71
CA MET A 93 -19.21 -1.55 0.43
C MET A 93 -19.57 -0.47 -0.62
N VAL A 94 -20.14 0.64 -0.16
CA VAL A 94 -20.54 1.79 -0.98
C VAL A 94 -19.86 3.07 -0.49
N THR A 95 -19.89 3.30 0.83
CA THR A 95 -19.32 4.48 1.44
C THR A 95 -17.80 4.34 1.50
N LYS A 96 -17.09 5.32 0.95
CA LYS A 96 -15.63 5.35 0.99
C LYS A 96 -15.11 5.95 2.28
N VAL A 97 -14.06 5.38 2.82
CA VAL A 97 -13.29 5.96 3.93
C VAL A 97 -12.65 7.26 3.46
N GLN A 98 -12.96 8.36 4.13
CA GLN A 98 -12.43 9.66 3.76
C GLN A 98 -10.90 9.70 3.90
N ASP A 99 -10.23 10.29 2.89
CA ASP A 99 -8.77 10.47 2.84
C ASP A 99 -7.95 9.17 2.91
N PHE A 100 -8.53 8.02 2.54
CA PHE A 100 -7.82 6.75 2.52
C PHE A 100 -6.61 6.80 1.59
N VAL A 101 -5.47 6.28 2.05
CA VAL A 101 -4.20 6.30 1.32
C VAL A 101 -3.71 4.89 1.07
N ILE A 102 -3.33 4.62 -0.16
CA ILE A 102 -2.69 3.35 -0.55
C ILE A 102 -1.24 3.64 -0.94
N TYR A 103 -0.32 2.95 -0.29
CA TYR A 103 1.10 2.97 -0.61
C TYR A 103 1.44 1.74 -1.44
N GLY A 104 2.28 1.92 -2.46
CA GLY A 104 2.74 0.83 -3.32
C GLY A 104 3.77 1.29 -4.32
N LYS A 105 4.26 0.37 -5.15
CA LYS A 105 5.17 0.69 -6.25
C LYS A 105 4.39 1.30 -7.41
N VAL A 106 4.99 2.27 -8.09
CA VAL A 106 4.44 2.80 -9.35
C VAL A 106 4.31 1.70 -10.39
N GLY A 107 3.19 1.63 -11.07
CA GLY A 107 2.85 0.58 -12.04
C GLY A 107 2.34 -0.72 -11.43
N SER A 108 2.25 -0.82 -10.09
CA SER A 108 1.71 -2.00 -9.42
C SER A 108 0.18 -2.03 -9.39
N GLN A 109 -0.37 -3.17 -8.95
CA GLN A 109 -1.81 -3.34 -8.76
C GLN A 109 -2.37 -2.40 -7.67
N ALA A 110 -1.53 -1.97 -6.72
CA ALA A 110 -1.91 -0.96 -5.73
C ALA A 110 -2.30 0.38 -6.38
N GLU A 111 -1.52 0.85 -7.36
CA GLU A 111 -1.84 2.07 -8.11
C GLU A 111 -3.06 1.87 -9.00
N ALA A 112 -3.14 0.74 -9.71
CA ALA A 112 -4.29 0.41 -10.57
C ALA A 112 -5.60 0.35 -9.75
N TYR A 113 -5.58 -0.22 -8.55
CA TYR A 113 -6.74 -0.26 -7.66
C TYR A 113 -7.20 1.16 -7.24
N CYS A 114 -6.28 2.11 -7.00
CA CYS A 114 -6.64 3.48 -6.63
C CYS A 114 -7.45 4.20 -7.70
N THR A 115 -7.20 3.89 -8.98
CA THR A 115 -7.81 4.55 -10.14
C THR A 115 -8.86 3.68 -10.84
N ALA A 116 -9.17 2.49 -10.28
CA ALA A 116 -10.12 1.57 -10.88
C ALA A 116 -11.51 2.19 -10.99
N GLU A 117 -12.11 2.06 -12.18
CA GLU A 117 -13.44 2.57 -12.52
C GLU A 117 -14.24 1.46 -13.24
N ASP A 118 -15.52 1.39 -12.96
CA ASP A 118 -16.49 0.56 -13.68
C ASP A 118 -17.72 1.41 -13.98
N SER A 119 -17.79 1.92 -15.20
CA SER A 119 -18.85 2.80 -15.64
C SER A 119 -20.23 2.13 -15.74
N GLU A 120 -20.28 0.79 -15.84
CA GLU A 120 -21.53 0.05 -15.89
C GLU A 120 -22.20 -0.05 -14.52
N ASN A 121 -21.38 -0.06 -13.46
CA ASN A 121 -21.84 -0.17 -12.08
C ASN A 121 -21.70 1.14 -11.28
N ASP A 122 -21.40 2.26 -11.94
CA ASP A 122 -21.18 3.58 -11.31
C ASP A 122 -20.12 3.52 -10.19
N TYR A 123 -19.05 2.76 -10.43
CA TYR A 123 -17.99 2.49 -9.48
C TYR A 123 -16.72 3.21 -9.87
N SER A 124 -16.12 3.89 -8.90
CA SER A 124 -14.81 4.51 -9.06
C SER A 124 -14.10 4.53 -7.71
N ASN A 125 -12.91 4.02 -7.61
CA ASN A 125 -12.14 4.07 -6.36
C ASN A 125 -11.68 5.48 -6.01
N ASN A 126 -10.94 6.10 -6.89
CA ASN A 126 -10.40 7.46 -6.71
C ASN A 126 -9.73 7.68 -5.34
N PHE A 127 -8.93 6.70 -4.89
CA PHE A 127 -8.15 6.79 -3.65
C PHE A 127 -6.82 7.53 -3.87
N LYS A 128 -6.25 8.04 -2.79
CA LYS A 128 -4.91 8.65 -2.83
C LYS A 128 -3.85 7.55 -2.94
N PHE A 129 -3.08 7.57 -4.02
CA PHE A 129 -1.90 6.72 -4.17
C PHE A 129 -0.64 7.46 -3.74
N ARG A 130 0.27 6.75 -3.07
CA ARG A 130 1.63 7.24 -2.77
C ARG A 130 2.65 6.15 -3.08
N SER A 131 3.65 6.49 -3.90
CA SER A 131 4.72 5.56 -4.20
C SER A 131 5.61 5.33 -3.00
N VAL A 132 5.87 4.05 -2.68
CA VAL A 132 7.01 3.66 -1.86
C VAL A 132 8.22 3.55 -2.79
N MET A 133 9.28 4.31 -2.52
CA MET A 133 10.55 4.10 -3.21
C MET A 133 11.16 2.84 -2.62
N SER A 134 11.45 1.83 -3.43
CA SER A 134 12.33 0.75 -3.02
C SER A 134 13.68 1.41 -2.68
N GLU A 135 14.09 1.37 -1.42
CA GLU A 135 15.49 1.62 -1.10
C GLU A 135 16.29 0.49 -1.74
N GLU A 136 16.77 0.71 -2.96
CA GLU A 136 17.92 -0.05 -3.43
C GLU A 136 19.07 0.31 -2.49
N VAL A 137 19.33 -0.58 -1.54
CA VAL A 137 20.60 -0.56 -0.79
C VAL A 137 21.69 -0.85 -1.81
N SER A 138 22.18 0.18 -2.48
CA SER A 138 23.43 0.08 -3.17
C SER A 138 24.52 0.20 -2.11
N ASP A 139 25.06 -0.94 -1.67
CA ASP A 139 26.38 -1.02 -1.07
C ASP A 139 27.42 -0.56 -2.10
N THR A 140 27.54 0.74 -2.28
CA THR A 140 28.68 1.34 -2.93
C THR A 140 29.22 2.41 -2.00
N GLU A 141 30.43 2.14 -1.53
CA GLU A 141 31.27 2.99 -0.71
C GLU A 141 31.20 4.45 -1.11
N ASN A 142 30.95 5.24 -0.09
CA ASN A 142 31.02 6.69 -0.03
C ASN A 142 32.36 7.22 -0.56
N THR A 143 32.39 7.72 -1.78
CA THR A 143 33.41 8.67 -2.22
C THR A 143 32.69 9.98 -2.51
N ALA A 144 32.63 10.84 -1.50
CA ALA A 144 32.23 12.22 -1.65
C ALA A 144 33.23 12.96 -2.53
N VAL A 145 32.88 13.21 -3.77
CA VAL A 145 33.60 14.20 -4.60
C VAL A 145 32.97 15.55 -4.30
N ALA A 146 33.70 16.39 -3.61
CA ALA A 146 33.37 17.79 -3.43
C ALA A 146 33.38 18.47 -4.80
N VAL A 147 32.25 18.92 -5.28
CA VAL A 147 32.14 19.80 -6.46
C VAL A 147 32.14 21.23 -5.96
N GLU A 148 33.21 21.97 -6.26
CA GLU A 148 33.26 23.42 -5.98
C GLU A 148 32.22 24.14 -6.82
N GLU A 149 31.29 24.85 -6.15
CA GLU A 149 30.31 25.72 -6.77
C GLU A 149 30.97 26.92 -7.41
N THR A 150 30.95 26.98 -8.73
CA THR A 150 31.25 28.24 -9.45
C THR A 150 29.96 28.85 -9.95
N GLU A 151 29.63 30.06 -9.51
CA GLU A 151 28.35 30.77 -9.76
C GLU A 151 27.99 31.02 -11.24
N SER A 152 28.81 30.67 -12.20
CA SER A 152 28.61 31.04 -13.61
C SER A 152 27.85 30.02 -14.47
N GLY A 153 27.52 28.83 -13.92
CA GLY A 153 26.89 27.74 -14.69
C GLY A 153 25.36 27.67 -14.62
N TRP A 154 24.75 28.36 -13.69
CA TRP A 154 23.34 28.14 -13.29
C TRP A 154 22.30 28.74 -14.26
N GLN A 155 22.68 29.69 -15.06
CA GLN A 155 21.73 30.37 -15.96
C GLN A 155 21.37 29.59 -17.25
N LYS A 156 22.07 28.52 -17.59
CA LYS A 156 21.93 27.84 -18.87
C LYS A 156 21.13 26.52 -18.82
N TYR A 157 21.00 25.88 -17.64
CA TYR A 157 20.46 24.51 -17.53
C TYR A 157 19.38 24.26 -16.48
N GLY A 158 18.77 25.31 -15.91
CA GLY A 158 17.72 25.15 -14.88
C GLY A 158 18.26 24.83 -13.48
N LYS A 159 17.43 24.96 -12.49
CA LYS A 159 17.79 24.72 -11.09
C LYS A 159 17.76 23.25 -10.76
N TRP A 160 18.89 22.71 -10.32
CA TRP A 160 18.98 21.37 -9.75
C TRP A 160 18.88 21.45 -8.22
N ILE A 161 18.02 20.68 -7.61
CA ILE A 161 17.93 20.58 -6.15
C ILE A 161 18.44 19.21 -5.73
N LEU A 162 19.44 19.20 -4.86
CA LEU A 162 19.92 17.98 -4.22
C LEU A 162 18.99 17.68 -3.04
N LEU A 163 18.18 16.67 -3.16
CA LEU A 163 17.39 16.15 -2.04
C LEU A 163 18.12 14.94 -1.48
N GLY A 164 18.70 15.10 -0.30
CA GLY A 164 19.42 14.14 0.54
C GLY A 164 19.75 12.76 -0.07
N ALA A 165 21.00 12.33 0.06
CA ALA A 165 21.49 11.03 -0.40
C ALA A 165 21.28 10.73 -1.91
N GLY A 166 21.85 11.57 -2.80
CA GLY A 166 22.27 11.15 -4.15
C GLY A 166 21.23 11.18 -5.28
N ALA A 167 20.04 11.72 -5.08
CA ALA A 167 19.08 11.88 -6.18
C ALA A 167 19.15 13.29 -6.77
N LEU A 168 19.49 13.39 -8.07
CA LEU A 168 19.47 14.62 -8.84
C LEU A 168 18.13 14.72 -9.60
N VAL A 169 17.29 15.71 -9.25
CA VAL A 169 15.99 15.92 -9.93
C VAL A 169 16.07 17.19 -10.77
N LEU A 170 15.74 17.08 -12.06
CA LEU A 170 15.60 18.21 -12.97
C LEU A 170 14.20 18.82 -12.80
N LEU A 171 14.11 20.05 -12.30
CA LEU A 171 12.87 20.82 -12.34
C LEU A 171 12.84 21.65 -13.62
N ILE A 172 11.94 21.29 -14.55
CA ILE A 172 11.64 22.07 -15.73
C ILE A 172 10.57 23.08 -15.33
N GLY A 173 10.93 24.36 -15.35
CA GLY A 173 10.00 25.45 -15.15
C GLY A 173 9.46 25.97 -16.49
#